data_1df4f4f3d31e7516e518cbc3011a2f35
#
_entry.id   1df4f4f3d31e7516e518cbc3011a2f35
#
_cell.length_a   1.000
_cell.length_b   1.000
_cell.length_c   1.000
_cell.angle_alpha   90.00
_cell.angle_beta   90.00
_cell.angle_gamma   90.00
#
_symmetry.space_group_name_H-M   'P 1'
#
loop_
_entity.id
_entity.type
_entity.pdbx_description
1 polymer ?
#
loop_
_entity_poly.entity_id
_entity_poly.type
_entity_poly.pdbx_seq_one_letter_code
_entity_poly.pdbx_strand_id
1 'polypeptide(L)'
;TDGSLIAENQTKIDDPGYPLDIAVSEDGVVMMVTYQFVDGSDTTSYVAFYNFGDVGQNEDDRIVSGYKYEGVVVPQIQYLSNNCSIALKDNGFTIYQGSQIPKEVKTIETDKEIVSTFYDDDMVGLVFKNDSKDKQYIMEVYNTADGKLKFKEDFNIPYTTIKLSGGNILMYNSSQMCVMNSRGVQKYLGSVDGTIKDFFKIGMNRYLLVLDSGVDVIKLS
;
A
#
# COMPACT_ATOMS: atom_id res chain seq x y z
N THR A 1 -23.56 -12.33 -1.54
CA THR A 1 -22.72 -12.72 -0.40
C THR A 1 -23.62 -13.17 0.74
N ASP A 2 -23.78 -14.47 0.88
CA ASP A 2 -24.70 -15.12 1.84
C ASP A 2 -23.95 -15.63 3.09
N GLY A 3 -22.64 -15.40 3.18
CA GLY A 3 -21.79 -15.87 4.27
C GLY A 3 -21.42 -17.37 4.19
N SER A 4 -21.66 -18.02 3.03
CA SER A 4 -21.25 -19.41 2.85
C SER A 4 -19.73 -19.52 2.80
N LEU A 5 -19.20 -20.60 3.38
CA LEU A 5 -17.78 -20.92 3.35
C LEU A 5 -17.37 -21.27 1.90
N ILE A 6 -16.47 -20.49 1.31
CA ILE A 6 -15.98 -20.70 -0.05
C ILE A 6 -14.80 -21.69 -0.04
N ALA A 7 -13.89 -21.57 0.92
CA ALA A 7 -12.76 -22.46 1.10
C ALA A 7 -12.31 -22.46 2.56
N GLU A 8 -11.84 -23.62 3.01
CA GLU A 8 -11.09 -23.80 4.25
C GLU A 8 -9.79 -24.48 3.88
N ASN A 9 -8.69 -23.79 4.09
CA ASN A 9 -7.35 -24.35 3.84
C ASN A 9 -6.46 -24.12 5.04
N GLN A 10 -5.60 -25.08 5.34
CA GLN A 10 -4.47 -24.82 6.21
C GLN A 10 -3.46 -23.99 5.40
N THR A 11 -3.33 -22.73 5.77
CA THR A 11 -2.34 -21.81 5.21
C THR A 11 -0.94 -22.12 5.71
N LYS A 12 -0.54 -23.40 5.70
CA LYS A 12 0.78 -23.85 6.09
C LYS A 12 1.47 -24.36 4.83
N ILE A 13 2.40 -23.59 4.32
CA ILE A 13 3.37 -24.07 3.34
C ILE A 13 4.30 -25.06 4.04
N ASP A 14 4.84 -26.06 3.35
CA ASP A 14 5.64 -27.17 3.91
C ASP A 14 6.82 -26.74 4.80
N ASP A 15 7.34 -25.53 4.65
CA ASP A 15 8.23 -24.89 5.60
C ASP A 15 7.43 -24.03 6.60
N PRO A 16 7.83 -23.92 7.89
CA PRO A 16 7.07 -23.25 8.93
C PRO A 16 7.06 -21.74 8.76
N GLY A 17 6.36 -21.25 7.74
CA GLY A 17 6.06 -19.85 7.55
C GLY A 17 4.82 -19.43 8.33
N TYR A 18 4.86 -18.27 8.97
CA TYR A 18 3.73 -17.66 9.65
C TYR A 18 3.06 -16.64 8.73
N PRO A 19 1.74 -16.70 8.52
CA PRO A 19 1.04 -15.69 7.75
C PRO A 19 1.10 -14.34 8.46
N LEU A 20 1.50 -13.29 7.74
CA LEU A 20 1.55 -11.92 8.25
C LEU A 20 0.35 -11.10 7.80
N ASP A 21 -0.05 -11.26 6.54
CA ASP A 21 -1.15 -10.47 5.95
C ASP A 21 -1.84 -11.25 4.84
N ILE A 22 -3.10 -10.89 4.57
CA ILE A 22 -3.94 -11.50 3.56
C ILE A 22 -4.71 -10.42 2.79
N ALA A 23 -4.75 -10.52 1.47
CA ALA A 23 -5.54 -9.68 0.60
C ALA A 23 -6.33 -10.52 -0.41
N VAL A 24 -7.53 -10.09 -0.74
CA VAL A 24 -8.41 -10.79 -1.70
C VAL A 24 -8.75 -9.83 -2.82
N SER A 25 -8.76 -10.32 -4.07
CA SER A 25 -9.22 -9.55 -5.22
C SER A 25 -10.69 -9.13 -5.04
N GLU A 26 -11.08 -8.03 -5.67
CA GLU A 26 -12.43 -7.46 -5.54
C GLU A 26 -13.53 -8.45 -5.95
N ASP A 27 -13.26 -9.31 -6.95
CA ASP A 27 -14.15 -10.37 -7.41
C ASP A 27 -14.14 -11.63 -6.52
N GLY A 28 -13.23 -11.71 -5.54
CA GLY A 28 -13.08 -12.83 -4.62
C GLY A 28 -12.43 -14.08 -5.22
N VAL A 29 -11.89 -14.00 -6.45
CA VAL A 29 -11.34 -15.16 -7.16
C VAL A 29 -9.92 -15.48 -6.73
N VAL A 30 -9.07 -14.47 -6.50
CA VAL A 30 -7.68 -14.67 -6.12
C VAL A 30 -7.40 -14.09 -4.74
N MET A 31 -6.76 -14.88 -3.91
CA MET A 31 -6.27 -14.49 -2.59
C MET A 31 -4.74 -14.44 -2.62
N MET A 32 -4.18 -13.40 -2.06
CA MET A 32 -2.76 -13.22 -1.84
C MET A 32 -2.48 -13.35 -0.35
N VAL A 33 -1.44 -14.08 0.03
CA VAL A 33 -1.01 -14.25 1.42
C VAL A 33 0.49 -14.03 1.49
N THR A 34 0.96 -13.27 2.45
CA THR A 34 2.38 -13.18 2.79
C THR A 34 2.69 -14.01 4.03
N TYR A 35 3.76 -14.81 3.94
CA TYR A 35 4.28 -15.63 5.02
C TYR A 35 5.67 -15.18 5.38
N GLN A 36 6.02 -15.27 6.66
CA GLN A 36 7.37 -15.04 7.13
C GLN A 36 7.93 -16.31 7.76
N PHE A 37 9.13 -16.65 7.34
CA PHE A 37 9.95 -17.70 7.90
C PHE A 37 11.20 -17.09 8.54
N VAL A 38 11.53 -17.51 9.74
CA VAL A 38 12.73 -17.08 10.47
C VAL A 38 13.51 -18.30 10.92
N ASP A 39 14.77 -18.39 10.50
CA ASP A 39 15.72 -19.42 10.91
C ASP A 39 16.99 -18.76 11.47
N GLY A 40 17.10 -18.78 12.80
CA GLY A 40 18.18 -18.06 13.49
C GLY A 40 18.13 -16.56 13.24
N SER A 41 19.11 -16.02 12.51
CA SER A 41 19.18 -14.61 12.08
C SER A 41 18.58 -14.37 10.69
N ASP A 42 18.26 -15.43 9.97
CA ASP A 42 17.83 -15.34 8.58
C ASP A 42 16.32 -15.20 8.49
N THR A 43 15.88 -14.23 7.71
CA THR A 43 14.47 -13.94 7.46
C THR A 43 14.16 -14.18 5.99
N THR A 44 13.05 -14.85 5.73
CA THR A 44 12.54 -15.03 4.38
C THR A 44 11.04 -14.75 4.37
N SER A 45 10.59 -13.94 3.43
CA SER A 45 9.16 -13.80 3.16
C SER A 45 8.77 -14.58 1.90
N TYR A 46 7.58 -15.14 1.92
CA TYR A 46 6.98 -15.82 0.77
C TYR A 46 5.60 -15.23 0.51
N VAL A 47 5.37 -14.78 -0.72
CA VAL A 47 4.07 -14.27 -1.18
C VAL A 47 3.44 -15.31 -2.08
N ALA A 48 2.33 -15.90 -1.64
CA ALA A 48 1.57 -16.92 -2.37
C ALA A 48 0.27 -16.34 -2.93
N PHE A 49 -0.09 -16.80 -4.12
CA PHE A 49 -1.38 -16.49 -4.75
C PHE A 49 -2.20 -17.75 -4.90
N TYR A 50 -3.39 -17.76 -4.31
CA TYR A 50 -4.36 -18.84 -4.35
C TYR A 50 -5.52 -18.45 -5.26
N ASN A 51 -5.87 -19.32 -6.21
CA ASN A 51 -7.00 -19.09 -7.11
C ASN A 51 -8.16 -20.05 -6.75
N PHE A 52 -9.31 -19.46 -6.35
CA PHE A 52 -10.52 -20.20 -5.99
C PHE A 52 -11.49 -20.40 -7.16
N GLY A 53 -11.18 -19.86 -8.35
CA GLY A 53 -11.87 -20.10 -9.58
C GLY A 53 -11.40 -21.39 -10.30
N ASP A 54 -11.83 -21.53 -11.54
CA ASP A 54 -11.58 -22.74 -12.35
C ASP A 54 -10.08 -23.04 -12.57
N VAL A 55 -9.25 -21.99 -12.66
CA VAL A 55 -7.79 -22.13 -12.88
C VAL A 55 -7.13 -22.83 -11.69
N GLY A 56 -7.50 -22.47 -10.46
CA GLY A 56 -6.91 -23.05 -9.26
C GLY A 56 -7.43 -24.45 -8.91
N GLN A 57 -8.50 -24.94 -9.57
CA GLN A 57 -9.03 -26.28 -9.29
C GLN A 57 -8.10 -27.41 -9.71
N ASN A 58 -7.20 -27.15 -10.65
CA ASN A 58 -6.24 -28.13 -11.16
C ASN A 58 -4.87 -28.05 -10.47
N GLU A 59 -4.71 -27.13 -9.52
CA GLU A 59 -3.46 -26.94 -8.79
C GLU A 59 -3.58 -27.50 -7.37
N ASP A 60 -2.51 -28.15 -6.92
CA ASP A 60 -2.40 -28.58 -5.54
C ASP A 60 -2.46 -27.33 -4.61
N ASP A 61 -3.27 -27.42 -3.55
CA ASP A 61 -3.48 -26.33 -2.59
C ASP A 61 -3.96 -24.99 -3.20
N ARG A 62 -4.40 -25.01 -4.47
CA ARG A 62 -4.86 -23.83 -5.24
C ARG A 62 -3.79 -22.75 -5.45
N ILE A 63 -2.53 -23.03 -5.20
CA ILE A 63 -1.42 -22.08 -5.41
C ILE A 63 -1.13 -21.98 -6.91
N VAL A 64 -1.39 -20.81 -7.50
CA VAL A 64 -1.15 -20.54 -8.92
C VAL A 64 0.15 -19.80 -9.19
N SER A 65 0.69 -19.10 -8.21
CA SER A 65 2.03 -18.48 -8.25
C SER A 65 2.55 -18.18 -6.85
N GLY A 66 3.88 -18.03 -6.73
CA GLY A 66 4.52 -17.73 -5.47
C GLY A 66 5.89 -17.09 -5.67
N TYR A 67 6.29 -16.22 -4.75
CA TYR A 67 7.52 -15.42 -4.82
C TYR A 67 8.22 -15.41 -3.47
N LYS A 68 9.52 -15.74 -3.49
CA LYS A 68 10.37 -15.79 -2.30
C LYS A 68 11.28 -14.56 -2.23
N TYR A 69 11.37 -13.95 -1.07
CA TYR A 69 12.21 -12.79 -0.77
C TYR A 69 13.12 -13.11 0.41
N GLU A 70 14.41 -13.36 0.13
CA GLU A 70 15.42 -13.67 1.13
C GLU A 70 15.96 -12.41 1.79
N GLY A 71 16.07 -12.38 3.11
CA GLY A 71 16.54 -11.22 3.87
C GLY A 71 15.57 -10.04 3.90
N VAL A 72 14.30 -10.25 3.51
CA VAL A 72 13.29 -9.18 3.36
C VAL A 72 12.03 -9.56 4.12
N VAL A 73 11.43 -8.57 4.77
CA VAL A 73 10.10 -8.70 5.40
C VAL A 73 9.05 -8.06 4.49
N VAL A 74 7.95 -8.79 4.25
CA VAL A 74 6.77 -8.30 3.53
C VAL A 74 5.61 -8.19 4.51
N PRO A 75 5.50 -7.09 5.26
CA PRO A 75 4.51 -6.95 6.32
C PRO A 75 3.10 -6.67 5.83
N GLN A 76 2.95 -6.19 4.60
CA GLN A 76 1.66 -5.77 4.07
C GLN A 76 1.55 -6.08 2.58
N ILE A 77 0.38 -6.56 2.20
CA ILE A 77 0.00 -6.84 0.81
C ILE A 77 -1.38 -6.24 0.52
N GLN A 78 -1.65 -5.88 -0.74
CA GLN A 78 -2.92 -5.29 -1.11
C GLN A 78 -3.26 -5.58 -2.58
N TYR A 79 -4.52 -5.92 -2.86
CA TYR A 79 -5.10 -5.79 -4.19
C TYR A 79 -5.52 -4.34 -4.43
N LEU A 80 -5.07 -3.76 -5.53
CA LEU A 80 -5.45 -2.43 -6.00
C LEU A 80 -6.61 -2.52 -7.01
N SER A 81 -6.68 -3.64 -7.73
CA SER A 81 -7.78 -4.01 -8.62
C SER A 81 -7.74 -5.52 -8.83
N ASN A 82 -8.73 -6.09 -9.53
CA ASN A 82 -8.71 -7.53 -9.87
C ASN A 82 -7.47 -7.97 -10.68
N ASN A 83 -6.76 -7.04 -11.32
CA ASN A 83 -5.61 -7.34 -12.16
C ASN A 83 -4.29 -6.81 -11.60
N CYS A 84 -4.29 -6.09 -10.50
CA CYS A 84 -3.10 -5.46 -9.93
C CYS A 84 -3.07 -5.64 -8.41
N SER A 85 -1.94 -6.12 -7.90
CA SER A 85 -1.67 -6.19 -6.47
C SER A 85 -0.25 -5.75 -6.15
N ILE A 86 -0.01 -5.37 -4.91
CA ILE A 86 1.29 -4.96 -4.42
C ILE A 86 1.68 -5.70 -3.14
N ALA A 87 2.98 -5.93 -2.98
CA ALA A 87 3.60 -6.31 -1.72
C ALA A 87 4.50 -5.17 -1.26
N LEU A 88 4.19 -4.59 -0.11
CA LEU A 88 5.04 -3.60 0.55
C LEU A 88 6.09 -4.33 1.37
N LYS A 89 7.35 -3.97 1.16
CA LYS A 89 8.52 -4.59 1.76
C LYS A 89 9.23 -3.60 2.67
N ASP A 90 10.00 -4.09 3.63
CA ASP A 90 10.87 -3.25 4.46
C ASP A 90 11.93 -2.49 3.66
N ASN A 91 12.27 -2.98 2.46
CA ASN A 91 13.22 -2.37 1.53
C ASN A 91 12.61 -1.90 0.21
N GLY A 92 11.26 -1.71 0.12
CA GLY A 92 10.62 -1.25 -1.11
C GLY A 92 9.24 -1.83 -1.34
N PHE A 93 8.94 -2.19 -2.59
CA PHE A 93 7.68 -2.87 -2.95
C PHE A 93 7.80 -3.64 -4.25
N THR A 94 6.87 -4.58 -4.46
CA THR A 94 6.72 -5.35 -5.70
C THR A 94 5.31 -5.18 -6.23
N ILE A 95 5.18 -5.00 -7.55
CA ILE A 95 3.91 -4.97 -8.29
C ILE A 95 3.70 -6.29 -8.98
N TYR A 96 2.50 -6.85 -8.84
CA TYR A 96 2.07 -8.04 -9.57
C TYR A 96 0.87 -7.70 -10.46
N GLN A 97 0.78 -8.34 -11.62
CA GLN A 97 -0.36 -8.24 -12.53
C GLN A 97 -0.83 -9.61 -13.00
N GLY A 98 -2.12 -9.74 -13.18
CA GLY A 98 -2.81 -10.95 -13.61
C GLY A 98 -4.02 -11.25 -12.74
N SER A 99 -5.20 -11.36 -13.36
CA SER A 99 -6.46 -11.62 -12.64
C SER A 99 -6.67 -13.08 -12.26
N GLN A 100 -5.88 -14.01 -12.81
CA GLN A 100 -5.99 -15.45 -12.54
C GLN A 100 -4.69 -16.04 -12.03
N ILE A 101 -3.57 -15.65 -12.63
CA ILE A 101 -2.20 -16.07 -12.29
C ILE A 101 -1.35 -14.81 -12.20
N PRO A 102 -1.30 -14.16 -11.02
CA PRO A 102 -0.51 -12.94 -10.84
C PRO A 102 0.99 -13.19 -11.08
N LYS A 103 1.62 -12.30 -11.86
CA LYS A 103 3.04 -12.32 -12.15
C LYS A 103 3.70 -11.04 -11.71
N GLU A 104 4.92 -11.16 -11.21
CA GLU A 104 5.76 -10.00 -10.90
C GLU A 104 6.01 -9.18 -12.18
N VAL A 105 5.70 -7.90 -12.11
CA VAL A 105 5.93 -6.94 -13.20
C VAL A 105 7.13 -6.07 -12.89
N LYS A 106 7.23 -5.62 -11.65
CA LYS A 106 8.28 -4.72 -11.22
C LYS A 106 8.53 -4.82 -9.72
N THR A 107 9.79 -4.89 -9.36
CA THR A 107 10.27 -4.71 -8.00
C THR A 107 11.06 -3.41 -7.91
N ILE A 108 10.75 -2.60 -6.91
CA ILE A 108 11.48 -1.40 -6.52
C ILE A 108 12.14 -1.69 -5.17
N GLU A 109 13.45 -1.49 -5.11
CA GLU A 109 14.24 -1.70 -3.90
C GLU A 109 15.03 -0.44 -3.56
N THR A 110 15.25 -0.24 -2.28
CA THR A 110 16.01 0.89 -1.72
C THR A 110 16.79 0.42 -0.49
N ASP A 111 17.93 1.04 -0.28
CA ASP A 111 18.73 0.92 0.94
C ASP A 111 18.39 2.00 1.99
N LYS A 112 17.44 2.90 1.67
CA LYS A 112 16.99 3.95 2.58
C LYS A 112 15.93 3.43 3.51
N GLU A 113 15.92 3.93 4.76
CA GLU A 113 14.85 3.66 5.72
C GLU A 113 13.51 4.22 5.22
N ILE A 114 12.53 3.35 4.98
CA ILE A 114 11.16 3.73 4.64
C ILE A 114 10.44 4.10 5.93
N VAL A 115 9.96 5.35 6.03
CA VAL A 115 9.21 5.83 7.20
C VAL A 115 7.71 5.82 7.02
N SER A 116 7.25 5.83 5.77
CA SER A 116 5.82 5.71 5.44
C SER A 116 5.63 5.17 4.03
N THR A 117 4.53 4.45 3.86
CA THR A 117 4.03 4.01 2.55
C THR A 117 2.59 4.48 2.38
N PHE A 118 2.19 4.73 1.16
CA PHE A 118 0.81 5.04 0.81
C PHE A 118 0.53 4.59 -0.63
N TYR A 119 -0.70 4.22 -0.93
CA TYR A 119 -1.05 3.67 -2.25
C TYR A 119 -2.54 3.89 -2.58
N ASP A 120 -2.84 3.84 -3.86
CA ASP A 120 -4.15 3.66 -4.45
C ASP A 120 -4.04 2.82 -5.74
N ASP A 121 -5.09 2.80 -6.55
CA ASP A 121 -5.12 2.01 -7.78
C ASP A 121 -4.05 2.45 -8.80
N ASP A 122 -3.65 3.72 -8.78
CA ASP A 122 -2.76 4.35 -9.76
C ASP A 122 -1.32 4.56 -9.27
N MET A 123 -1.10 4.61 -7.94
CA MET A 123 0.17 5.06 -7.38
C MET A 123 0.57 4.31 -6.11
N VAL A 124 1.89 4.09 -5.97
CA VAL A 124 2.53 3.71 -4.71
C VAL A 124 3.54 4.77 -4.34
N GLY A 125 3.49 5.27 -3.13
CA GLY A 125 4.44 6.23 -2.59
C GLY A 125 5.27 5.66 -1.45
N LEU A 126 6.56 5.97 -1.46
CA LEU A 126 7.51 5.71 -0.39
C LEU A 126 7.99 7.04 0.17
N VAL A 127 8.04 7.16 1.48
CA VAL A 127 8.62 8.31 2.16
C VAL A 127 9.85 7.86 2.94
N PHE A 128 10.92 8.61 2.79
CA PHE A 128 12.21 8.38 3.42
C PHE A 128 12.59 9.55 4.31
N LYS A 129 13.43 9.31 5.32
CA LYS A 129 14.15 10.39 5.99
C LYS A 129 15.12 11.04 5.01
N ASN A 130 15.29 12.34 5.15
CA ASN A 130 16.27 13.12 4.40
C ASN A 130 17.34 13.67 5.36
N ASP A 131 18.58 13.46 5.01
CA ASP A 131 19.72 14.00 5.78
C ASP A 131 19.94 15.52 5.57
N SER A 132 19.14 16.14 4.72
CA SER A 132 19.18 17.59 4.48
C SER A 132 18.71 18.38 5.71
N LYS A 133 19.39 19.49 6.01
CA LYS A 133 19.02 20.38 7.11
C LYS A 133 17.70 21.12 6.87
N ASP A 134 17.34 21.32 5.60
CA ASP A 134 16.20 22.15 5.21
C ASP A 134 14.94 21.32 4.90
N LYS A 135 15.08 20.04 4.60
CA LYS A 135 13.99 19.14 4.23
C LYS A 135 14.13 17.81 4.98
N GLN A 136 13.14 17.47 5.78
CA GLN A 136 13.18 16.27 6.64
C GLN A 136 12.86 14.98 5.92
N TYR A 137 12.12 15.07 4.83
CA TYR A 137 11.58 13.90 4.11
C TYR A 137 11.81 13.99 2.62
N ILE A 138 11.94 12.81 2.01
CA ILE A 138 11.92 12.61 0.57
C ILE A 138 10.72 11.71 0.28
N MET A 139 9.88 12.10 -0.68
CA MET A 139 8.79 11.29 -1.20
C MET A 139 9.14 10.85 -2.62
N GLU A 140 9.03 9.56 -2.91
CA GLU A 140 9.11 8.99 -4.24
C GLU A 140 7.78 8.31 -4.56
N VAL A 141 7.16 8.69 -5.68
CA VAL A 141 5.85 8.15 -6.09
C VAL A 141 5.97 7.46 -7.43
N TYR A 142 5.46 6.24 -7.50
CA TYR A 142 5.58 5.34 -8.64
C TYR A 142 4.20 5.02 -9.20
N ASN A 143 4.14 4.75 -10.50
CA ASN A 143 2.95 4.28 -11.18
C ASN A 143 2.76 2.76 -10.95
N THR A 144 1.57 2.33 -10.57
CA THR A 144 1.25 0.92 -10.35
C THR A 144 1.20 0.09 -11.63
N ALA A 145 0.96 0.74 -12.79
CA ALA A 145 0.87 0.02 -14.06
C ALA A 145 2.22 -0.51 -14.56
N ASP A 146 3.35 0.18 -14.29
CA ASP A 146 4.66 -0.17 -14.82
C ASP A 146 5.84 0.04 -13.84
N GLY A 147 5.55 0.50 -12.62
CA GLY A 147 6.56 0.78 -11.60
C GLY A 147 7.50 1.95 -11.92
N LYS A 148 7.15 2.80 -12.90
CA LYS A 148 7.97 3.98 -13.20
C LYS A 148 7.78 5.08 -12.17
N LEU A 149 8.88 5.74 -11.81
CA LEU A 149 8.85 6.93 -10.97
C LEU A 149 8.05 8.05 -11.66
N LYS A 150 6.98 8.50 -11.01
CA LYS A 150 6.14 9.62 -11.47
C LYS A 150 6.76 10.95 -11.08
N PHE A 151 7.17 11.06 -9.83
CA PHE A 151 7.87 12.23 -9.30
C PHE A 151 8.62 11.89 -8.01
N LYS A 152 9.55 12.78 -7.67
CA LYS A 152 10.27 12.81 -6.40
C LYS A 152 10.18 14.21 -5.84
N GLU A 153 9.89 14.34 -4.55
CA GLU A 153 9.72 15.63 -3.89
C GLU A 153 10.34 15.62 -2.50
N ASP A 154 11.13 16.65 -2.21
CA ASP A 154 11.68 16.89 -0.87
C ASP A 154 10.74 17.81 -0.10
N PHE A 155 10.32 17.42 1.08
CA PHE A 155 9.36 18.21 1.85
C PHE A 155 9.69 18.29 3.34
N ASN A 156 9.06 19.27 4.01
CA ASN A 156 9.25 19.53 5.44
C ASN A 156 7.89 19.80 6.11
N ILE A 157 6.95 18.90 5.94
CA ILE A 157 5.60 19.00 6.50
C ILE A 157 5.52 17.96 7.61
N PRO A 158 5.31 18.36 8.86
CA PRO A 158 5.12 17.43 9.96
C PRO A 158 3.78 16.72 9.78
N TYR A 159 3.80 15.40 9.60
CA TYR A 159 2.61 14.60 9.44
C TYR A 159 2.65 13.38 10.39
N THR A 160 1.48 12.90 10.76
CA THR A 160 1.28 11.60 11.41
C THR A 160 0.63 10.60 10.47
N THR A 161 -0.09 11.12 9.48
CA THR A 161 -0.76 10.32 8.46
C THR A 161 -0.48 10.88 7.07
N ILE A 162 -0.17 9.99 6.15
CA ILE A 162 -0.09 10.24 4.72
C ILE A 162 -0.93 9.21 3.99
N LYS A 163 -1.76 9.64 3.03
CA LYS A 163 -2.60 8.75 2.23
C LYS A 163 -3.00 9.37 0.90
N LEU A 164 -3.49 8.53 -0.01
CA LEU A 164 -4.13 8.96 -1.25
C LEU A 164 -5.65 9.07 -1.06
N SER A 165 -6.23 10.10 -1.64
CA SER A 165 -7.68 10.29 -1.69
C SER A 165 -8.08 11.09 -2.92
N GLY A 166 -8.83 10.46 -3.82
CA GLY A 166 -9.30 11.07 -5.06
C GLY A 166 -8.18 11.65 -5.93
N GLY A 167 -7.06 10.92 -6.05
CA GLY A 167 -5.88 11.29 -6.84
C GLY A 167 -5.02 12.42 -6.23
N ASN A 168 -5.24 12.77 -4.97
CA ASN A 168 -4.39 13.70 -4.22
C ASN A 168 -3.70 12.98 -3.08
N ILE A 169 -2.49 13.41 -2.75
CA ILE A 169 -1.76 13.00 -1.56
C ILE A 169 -2.19 13.93 -0.43
N LEU A 170 -2.73 13.35 0.61
CA LEU A 170 -3.16 14.04 1.82
C LEU A 170 -2.19 13.71 2.94
N MET A 171 -1.62 14.75 3.55
CA MET A 171 -0.77 14.63 4.73
C MET A 171 -1.38 15.47 5.85
N TYR A 172 -1.45 14.93 7.05
CA TYR A 172 -1.97 15.67 8.19
C TYR A 172 -1.42 15.14 9.51
N ASN A 173 -1.50 16.01 10.50
CA ASN A 173 -1.33 15.68 11.92
C ASN A 173 -2.56 16.18 12.69
N SER A 174 -2.46 16.32 14.02
CA SER A 174 -3.59 16.75 14.85
C SER A 174 -4.15 18.14 14.51
N SER A 175 -3.37 19.05 13.93
CA SER A 175 -3.77 20.47 13.73
C SER A 175 -3.45 21.02 12.35
N GLN A 176 -2.65 20.34 11.56
CA GLN A 176 -2.22 20.81 10.24
C GLN A 176 -2.59 19.81 9.18
N MET A 177 -2.91 20.28 7.98
CA MET A 177 -3.15 19.47 6.81
C MET A 177 -2.48 20.05 5.58
N CYS A 178 -2.02 19.15 4.73
CA CYS A 178 -1.45 19.47 3.42
C CYS A 178 -2.12 18.63 2.34
N VAL A 179 -2.33 19.24 1.18
CA VAL A 179 -2.81 18.59 -0.03
C VAL A 179 -1.78 18.78 -1.13
N MET A 180 -1.31 17.68 -1.69
CA MET A 180 -0.50 17.66 -2.90
C MET A 180 -1.27 16.95 -4.01
N ASN A 181 -1.08 17.38 -5.25
CA ASN A 181 -1.68 16.67 -6.39
C ASN A 181 -0.81 15.46 -6.80
N SER A 182 -1.31 14.69 -7.78
CA SER A 182 -0.62 13.50 -8.33
C SER A 182 0.71 13.78 -9.06
N ARG A 183 1.17 15.03 -9.10
CA ARG A 183 2.46 15.45 -9.66
C ARG A 183 3.42 15.98 -8.60
N GLY A 184 3.07 15.84 -7.31
CA GLY A 184 3.89 16.36 -6.21
C GLY A 184 3.71 17.86 -5.92
N VAL A 185 2.83 18.58 -6.64
CA VAL A 185 2.65 20.02 -6.41
C VAL A 185 1.74 20.24 -5.21
N GLN A 186 2.25 20.95 -4.21
CA GLN A 186 1.48 21.38 -3.04
C GLN A 186 0.36 22.34 -3.47
N LYS A 187 -0.88 21.97 -3.14
CA LYS A 187 -2.09 22.76 -3.42
C LYS A 187 -2.55 23.54 -2.21
N TYR A 188 -2.33 22.99 -1.04
CA TYR A 188 -2.74 23.59 0.22
C TYR A 188 -1.82 23.15 1.35
N LEU A 189 -1.56 24.06 2.27
CA LEU A 189 -0.98 23.81 3.58
C LEU A 189 -1.61 24.79 4.56
N GLY A 190 -2.22 24.29 5.61
CA GLY A 190 -2.89 25.13 6.60
C GLY A 190 -3.18 24.39 7.89
N SER A 191 -3.60 25.17 8.89
CA SER A 191 -4.01 24.67 10.19
C SER A 191 -5.53 24.80 10.35
N VAL A 192 -6.10 24.01 11.22
CA VAL A 192 -7.52 24.03 11.59
C VAL A 192 -7.65 24.19 13.10
N ASP A 193 -8.78 24.78 13.52
CA ASP A 193 -9.17 24.81 14.91
C ASP A 193 -9.85 23.47 15.28
N GLY A 194 -9.23 22.73 16.19
CA GLY A 194 -9.67 21.37 16.58
C GLY A 194 -8.65 20.30 16.24
N THR A 195 -8.94 19.07 16.67
CA THR A 195 -8.07 17.93 16.43
C THR A 195 -8.53 17.14 15.21
N ILE A 196 -7.69 17.08 14.18
CA ILE A 196 -7.95 16.29 12.97
C ILE A 196 -7.87 14.81 13.31
N LYS A 197 -8.94 14.07 13.05
CA LYS A 197 -9.02 12.62 13.15
C LYS A 197 -8.85 11.95 11.79
N ASP A 198 -9.44 12.56 10.77
CA ASP A 198 -9.30 12.10 9.40
C ASP A 198 -9.63 13.18 8.38
N PHE A 199 -9.27 12.94 7.10
CA PHE A 199 -9.36 13.93 6.06
C PHE A 199 -9.49 13.22 4.70
N PHE A 200 -10.54 13.56 3.92
CA PHE A 200 -10.84 12.90 2.65
C PHE A 200 -11.20 13.90 1.55
N LYS A 201 -10.84 13.59 0.32
CA LYS A 201 -11.37 14.31 -0.83
C LYS A 201 -12.74 13.76 -1.23
N ILE A 202 -13.75 14.62 -1.31
CA ILE A 202 -15.15 14.26 -1.63
C ILE A 202 -15.65 14.89 -2.94
N GLY A 203 -14.83 15.69 -3.61
CA GLY A 203 -15.18 16.32 -4.88
C GLY A 203 -14.09 17.23 -5.39
N MET A 204 -14.36 17.96 -6.48
CA MET A 204 -13.40 18.94 -6.99
C MET A 204 -13.17 20.04 -5.96
N ASN A 205 -11.93 20.14 -5.43
CA ASN A 205 -11.53 21.06 -4.37
C ASN A 205 -12.39 21.01 -3.09
N ARG A 206 -13.19 19.95 -2.88
CA ARG A 206 -13.99 19.76 -1.67
C ARG A 206 -13.44 18.59 -0.87
N TYR A 207 -13.30 18.80 0.44
CA TYR A 207 -12.74 17.82 1.35
C TYR A 207 -13.62 17.71 2.59
N LEU A 208 -13.76 16.47 3.07
CA LEU A 208 -14.39 16.16 4.35
C LEU A 208 -13.28 16.12 5.39
N LEU A 209 -13.44 16.92 6.42
CA LEU A 209 -12.55 16.99 7.57
C LEU A 209 -13.29 16.43 8.79
N VAL A 210 -12.76 15.37 9.36
CA VAL A 210 -13.28 14.74 10.58
C VAL A 210 -12.46 15.25 11.75
N LEU A 211 -13.12 15.96 12.64
CA LEU A 211 -12.55 16.55 13.86
C LEU A 211 -13.04 15.78 15.10
N ASP A 212 -12.42 16.00 16.23
CA ASP A 212 -12.91 15.51 17.52
C ASP A 212 -14.26 16.15 17.91
N SER A 213 -14.55 17.36 17.39
CA SER A 213 -15.81 18.09 17.62
C SER A 213 -16.92 17.79 16.63
N GLY A 214 -16.63 17.10 15.52
CA GLY A 214 -17.62 16.81 14.47
C GLY A 214 -17.00 16.67 13.08
N VAL A 215 -17.79 16.96 12.05
CA VAL A 215 -17.42 16.80 10.65
C VAL A 215 -17.68 18.10 9.90
N ASP A 216 -16.67 18.60 9.20
CA ASP A 216 -16.74 19.80 8.37
C ASP A 216 -16.47 19.49 6.90
N VAL A 217 -17.10 20.25 6.01
CA VAL A 217 -16.80 20.25 4.57
C VAL A 217 -16.09 21.54 4.21
N ILE A 218 -14.83 21.42 3.83
CA ILE A 218 -14.02 22.57 3.41
C ILE A 218 -13.84 22.59 1.89
N LYS A 219 -13.72 23.80 1.34
CA LYS A 219 -13.38 24.03 -0.06
C LYS A 219 -12.03 24.71 -0.12
N LEU A 220 -11.07 24.04 -0.77
CA LEU A 220 -9.76 24.61 -1.02
C LEU A 220 -9.79 25.36 -2.36
N SER A 221 -9.32 26.57 -2.36
CA SER A 221 -9.25 27.46 -3.55
C SER A 221 -7.95 27.26 -4.34
#